data_c86ae445caf3db00f09a72a895713137
#
_entry.id   c86ae445caf3db00f09a72a895713137
#
_cell.length_a   1.000
_cell.length_b   1.000
_cell.length_c   1.000
_cell.angle_alpha   90.00
_cell.angle_beta   90.00
_cell.angle_gamma   90.00
#
_symmetry.space_group_name_H-M   'P 1'
#
loop_
_entity.id
_entity.type
_entity.pdbx_description
1 polymer ?
#
loop_
_entity_poly.entity_id
_entity_poly.type
_entity_poly.pdbx_seq_one_letter_code
_entity_poly.pdbx_strand_id
1 'polypeptide(L)'
;MKKKQKPILSARRELNNKIIFKTSIIIIALIIIIIAIMFILNNYNAKNQLVGEARYYTGKLFTANQAANMLDTINNNENIVISPLNINSSLALLYNGSDNNTNKELKKYFNNSSSKINSIILSKLSSFKNENKKSNDFTKLYEEYIKDLEAKKYHNLNSSTIRLLSNSEKKELQELLEKINLVYNRLNNKNNVTLKYIKNYSLTDEVITNEYTLETLLNETLDNYETYSINNKIINYHELYFDDSLEEKDINEDYLTILKDYNTNITFLDLKNIEESVTYINEEIQKITDNHLNRIVEKADFPSDNIMINSLYFNYEWDKIISSNNVRNEEFYELDGNINQVEMMYSKETRYLENNNARGFIKDFQNKKYSYVGILPKKEGDFSLSSLDLDSLLTQEKEENITIGLPKYSLRTEVSLNKLIEEQNIKELFSKNANYSKITDKDLYLSKSIQKIYLEIGEKGTVSSSIQLNNLDSYTEEEDEKKIVFNRPFCFLIINNETNDIILAGKIVTFNN
;
A
#
# COMPACT_ATOMS: atom_id res chain seq x y z
N MET A 1 22.47 -89.16 3.97
CA MET A 1 22.77 -87.79 3.46
C MET A 1 21.48 -86.90 3.40
N LYS A 2 20.94 -86.45 4.54
CA LYS A 2 19.77 -85.54 4.55
C LYS A 2 19.76 -84.57 5.77
N LYS A 3 20.89 -83.92 6.07
CA LYS A 3 20.95 -83.00 7.25
C LYS A 3 21.62 -81.64 7.03
N LYS A 4 21.88 -81.22 5.78
CA LYS A 4 22.55 -79.93 5.53
C LYS A 4 21.72 -78.84 4.80
N GLN A 5 20.45 -79.07 4.48
CA GLN A 5 19.64 -78.05 3.76
C GLN A 5 18.73 -77.21 4.63
N LYS A 6 18.49 -77.57 5.90
CA LYS A 6 17.60 -76.73 6.80
C LYS A 6 18.16 -75.40 7.19
N PRO A 7 19.46 -75.15 7.47
CA PRO A 7 19.93 -73.84 7.92
C PRO A 7 19.92 -72.73 6.83
N ILE A 8 20.04 -73.12 5.56
CA ILE A 8 20.07 -72.12 4.45
C ILE A 8 18.67 -71.60 4.13
N LEU A 9 17.65 -72.44 4.25
CA LEU A 9 16.25 -72.00 4.05
C LEU A 9 15.74 -71.10 5.17
N SER A 10 16.14 -71.35 6.43
CA SER A 10 15.79 -70.46 7.56
C SER A 10 16.46 -69.08 7.49
N ALA A 11 17.74 -69.04 7.13
CA ALA A 11 18.50 -67.81 6.93
C ALA A 11 17.93 -66.96 5.76
N ARG A 12 17.52 -67.60 4.66
CA ARG A 12 16.89 -66.92 3.51
C ARG A 12 15.51 -66.37 3.84
N ARG A 13 14.75 -67.07 4.68
CA ARG A 13 13.43 -66.61 5.18
C ARG A 13 13.57 -65.46 6.13
N GLU A 14 14.59 -65.45 7.00
CA GLU A 14 14.90 -64.35 7.91
C GLU A 14 15.40 -63.09 7.19
N LEU A 15 16.20 -63.27 6.14
CA LEU A 15 16.65 -62.16 5.26
C LEU A 15 15.48 -61.55 4.48
N ASN A 16 14.58 -62.37 3.91
CA ASN A 16 13.38 -61.89 3.24
C ASN A 16 12.43 -61.17 4.19
N ASN A 17 12.25 -61.64 5.42
CA ASN A 17 11.45 -60.96 6.44
C ASN A 17 12.06 -59.62 6.84
N LYS A 18 13.39 -59.49 6.95
CA LYS A 18 14.08 -58.23 7.22
C LYS A 18 13.96 -57.22 6.05
N ILE A 19 13.98 -57.72 4.81
CA ILE A 19 13.78 -56.90 3.61
C ILE A 19 12.33 -56.41 3.56
N ILE A 20 11.34 -57.28 3.76
CA ILE A 20 9.92 -56.93 3.80
C ILE A 20 9.65 -55.92 4.91
N PHE A 21 10.23 -56.08 6.10
CA PHE A 21 10.09 -55.15 7.19
C PHE A 21 10.67 -53.76 6.89
N LYS A 22 11.87 -53.70 6.28
CA LYS A 22 12.49 -52.44 5.85
C LYS A 22 11.68 -51.73 4.74
N THR A 23 11.18 -52.49 3.76
CA THR A 23 10.35 -51.93 2.69
C THR A 23 9.01 -51.42 3.24
N SER A 24 8.41 -52.12 4.21
CA SER A 24 7.19 -51.67 4.88
C SER A 24 7.40 -50.36 5.65
N ILE A 25 8.53 -50.17 6.35
CA ILE A 25 8.87 -48.92 7.03
C ILE A 25 9.03 -47.77 6.04
N ILE A 26 9.68 -48.00 4.90
CA ILE A 26 9.86 -46.97 3.85
C ILE A 26 8.50 -46.59 3.26
N ILE A 27 7.62 -47.55 3.01
CA ILE A 27 6.27 -47.31 2.49
C ILE A 27 5.45 -46.50 3.50
N ILE A 28 5.51 -46.85 4.79
CA ILE A 28 4.82 -46.08 5.86
C ILE A 28 5.36 -44.66 5.93
N ALA A 29 6.68 -44.47 5.87
CA ALA A 29 7.30 -43.15 5.87
C ALA A 29 6.85 -42.30 4.66
N LEU A 30 6.77 -42.90 3.47
CA LEU A 30 6.27 -42.23 2.26
C LEU A 30 4.78 -41.85 2.40
N ILE A 31 3.96 -42.71 2.98
CA ILE A 31 2.55 -42.43 3.25
C ILE A 31 2.40 -41.26 4.21
N ILE A 32 3.20 -41.19 5.28
CA ILE A 32 3.20 -40.08 6.25
C ILE A 32 3.60 -38.76 5.56
N ILE A 33 4.63 -38.81 4.69
CA ILE A 33 5.05 -37.63 3.92
C ILE A 33 3.93 -37.14 2.98
N ILE A 34 3.26 -38.07 2.28
CA ILE A 34 2.14 -37.76 1.40
C ILE A 34 0.98 -37.14 2.20
N ILE A 35 0.65 -37.71 3.37
CA ILE A 35 -0.40 -37.14 4.25
C ILE A 35 -0.02 -35.74 4.75
N ALA A 36 1.25 -35.53 5.12
CA ALA A 36 1.73 -34.20 5.54
C ALA A 36 1.66 -33.17 4.39
N ILE A 37 2.04 -33.57 3.17
CA ILE A 37 1.91 -32.74 1.97
C ILE A 37 0.43 -32.44 1.67
N MET A 38 -0.45 -33.42 1.75
CA MET A 38 -1.89 -33.23 1.56
C MET A 38 -2.48 -32.29 2.62
N PHE A 39 -2.03 -32.41 3.87
CA PHE A 39 -2.45 -31.52 4.95
C PHE A 39 -1.98 -30.08 4.73
N ILE A 40 -0.72 -29.89 4.27
CA ILE A 40 -0.17 -28.56 3.92
C ILE A 40 -0.93 -27.99 2.73
N LEU A 41 -1.18 -28.78 1.68
CA LEU A 41 -1.94 -28.34 0.51
C LEU A 41 -3.39 -28.00 0.85
N ASN A 42 -4.02 -28.80 1.71
CA ASN A 42 -5.39 -28.56 2.15
C ASN A 42 -5.51 -27.29 3.00
N ASN A 43 -4.54 -27.06 3.91
CA ASN A 43 -4.45 -25.80 4.67
C ASN A 43 -4.14 -24.60 3.76
N TYR A 44 -3.29 -24.77 2.76
CA TYR A 44 -3.01 -23.73 1.76
C TYR A 44 -4.25 -23.42 0.92
N ASN A 45 -4.97 -24.44 0.45
CA ASN A 45 -6.22 -24.30 -0.29
C ASN A 45 -7.34 -23.72 0.57
N ALA A 46 -7.48 -24.14 1.85
CA ALA A 46 -8.44 -23.58 2.78
C ALA A 46 -8.14 -22.10 3.09
N LYS A 47 -6.85 -21.73 3.23
CA LYS A 47 -6.43 -20.35 3.41
C LYS A 47 -6.71 -19.50 2.16
N ASN A 48 -6.47 -20.05 0.96
CA ASN A 48 -6.79 -19.40 -0.30
C ASN A 48 -8.30 -19.31 -0.55
N GLN A 49 -9.06 -20.30 -0.12
CA GLN A 49 -10.53 -20.29 -0.20
C GLN A 49 -11.12 -19.28 0.79
N LEU A 50 -10.60 -19.19 2.02
CA LEU A 50 -10.95 -18.12 2.98
C LEU A 50 -10.55 -16.73 2.48
N VAL A 51 -9.41 -16.59 1.82
CA VAL A 51 -9.00 -15.35 1.13
C VAL A 51 -9.91 -15.09 -0.06
N GLY A 52 -10.33 -16.10 -0.81
CA GLY A 52 -11.30 -16.00 -1.90
C GLY A 52 -12.70 -15.60 -1.42
N GLU A 53 -13.17 -16.18 -0.32
CA GLU A 53 -14.43 -15.82 0.32
C GLU A 53 -14.36 -14.42 0.96
N ALA A 54 -13.25 -14.08 1.63
CA ALA A 54 -12.98 -12.73 2.11
C ALA A 54 -12.94 -11.74 0.93
N ARG A 55 -12.31 -12.08 -0.20
CA ARG A 55 -12.34 -11.29 -1.44
C ARG A 55 -13.76 -11.11 -1.97
N TYR A 56 -14.59 -12.13 -1.93
CA TYR A 56 -15.99 -12.04 -2.37
C TYR A 56 -16.83 -11.13 -1.47
N TYR A 57 -16.63 -11.18 -0.14
CA TYR A 57 -17.32 -10.31 0.82
C TYR A 57 -16.76 -8.88 0.86
N THR A 58 -15.46 -8.69 0.69
CA THR A 58 -14.84 -7.37 0.57
C THR A 58 -15.12 -6.75 -0.79
N GLY A 59 -15.39 -7.57 -1.79
CA GLY A 59 -15.61 -7.19 -3.18
C GLY A 59 -16.62 -6.06 -3.40
N LYS A 60 -17.69 -5.98 -2.61
CA LYS A 60 -18.70 -4.92 -2.77
C LYS A 60 -18.33 -3.58 -2.13
N LEU A 61 -17.45 -3.57 -1.12
CA LEU A 61 -17.10 -2.34 -0.37
C LEU A 61 -15.86 -1.64 -0.92
N PHE A 62 -15.05 -2.35 -1.71
CA PHE A 62 -13.72 -1.89 -2.13
C PHE A 62 -13.39 -2.30 -3.57
N THR A 63 -14.40 -2.59 -4.42
CA THR A 63 -14.16 -2.95 -5.81
C THR A 63 -13.76 -1.76 -6.66
N ALA A 64 -13.07 -2.03 -7.77
CA ALA A 64 -12.73 -1.02 -8.75
C ALA A 64 -13.97 -0.39 -9.41
N ASN A 65 -15.04 -1.17 -9.66
CA ASN A 65 -16.30 -0.66 -10.19
C ASN A 65 -16.99 0.27 -9.20
N GLN A 66 -16.93 -0.01 -7.90
CA GLN A 66 -17.48 0.89 -6.88
C GLN A 66 -16.70 2.21 -6.82
N ALA A 67 -15.37 2.17 -6.89
CA ALA A 67 -14.55 3.37 -6.97
C ALA A 67 -14.85 4.19 -8.23
N ALA A 68 -15.05 3.53 -9.38
CA ALA A 68 -15.47 4.17 -10.62
C ALA A 68 -16.82 4.89 -10.48
N ASN A 69 -17.82 4.23 -9.88
CA ASN A 69 -19.12 4.84 -9.60
C ASN A 69 -18.99 6.07 -8.68
N MET A 70 -18.17 6.00 -7.63
CA MET A 70 -17.92 7.15 -6.76
C MET A 70 -17.28 8.32 -7.52
N LEU A 71 -16.31 8.05 -8.41
CA LEU A 71 -15.65 9.08 -9.22
C LEU A 71 -16.59 9.70 -10.26
N ASP A 72 -17.52 8.94 -10.83
CA ASP A 72 -18.52 9.45 -11.78
C ASP A 72 -19.56 10.37 -11.11
N THR A 73 -19.84 10.18 -9.79
CA THR A 73 -20.77 11.06 -9.05
C THR A 73 -20.15 12.41 -8.68
N ILE A 74 -18.82 12.51 -8.71
CA ILE A 74 -18.09 13.76 -8.48
C ILE A 74 -17.88 14.45 -9.83
N ASN A 75 -17.78 15.79 -9.84
CA ASN A 75 -17.65 16.61 -11.05
C ASN A 75 -16.76 15.95 -12.13
N ASN A 76 -17.31 15.77 -13.35
CA ASN A 76 -16.62 15.05 -14.43
C ASN A 76 -15.50 15.85 -15.12
N ASN A 77 -15.44 17.17 -14.92
CA ASN A 77 -14.52 18.06 -15.62
C ASN A 77 -13.26 18.39 -14.83
N GLU A 78 -13.05 17.75 -13.70
CA GLU A 78 -11.90 18.01 -12.82
C GLU A 78 -11.12 16.75 -12.53
N ASN A 79 -9.82 16.92 -12.32
CA ASN A 79 -8.97 15.87 -11.81
C ASN A 79 -9.35 15.54 -10.37
N ILE A 80 -9.54 14.28 -10.07
CA ILE A 80 -9.98 13.84 -8.74
C ILE A 80 -9.23 12.57 -8.34
N VAL A 81 -8.90 12.49 -7.07
CA VAL A 81 -8.46 11.27 -6.41
C VAL A 81 -9.24 11.05 -5.13
N ILE A 82 -9.68 9.83 -4.89
CA ILE A 82 -10.38 9.40 -3.67
C ILE A 82 -9.72 8.17 -3.08
N SER A 83 -9.92 7.96 -1.77
CA SER A 83 -9.63 6.71 -1.10
C SER A 83 -10.95 6.03 -0.71
N PRO A 84 -11.39 5.00 -1.46
CA PRO A 84 -12.61 4.27 -1.13
C PRO A 84 -12.55 3.62 0.26
N LEU A 85 -11.37 3.17 0.68
CA LEU A 85 -11.16 2.62 2.02
C LEU A 85 -11.43 3.66 3.11
N ASN A 86 -10.89 4.88 2.97
CA ASN A 86 -11.11 5.95 3.96
C ASN A 86 -12.56 6.40 4.00
N ILE A 87 -13.21 6.53 2.84
CA ILE A 87 -14.64 6.86 2.77
C ILE A 87 -15.45 5.83 3.54
N ASN A 88 -15.24 4.55 3.26
CA ASN A 88 -15.97 3.49 3.95
C ASN A 88 -15.60 3.38 5.44
N SER A 89 -14.36 3.70 5.83
CA SER A 89 -13.95 3.77 7.24
C SER A 89 -14.69 4.87 7.98
N SER A 90 -14.81 6.05 7.38
CA SER A 90 -15.60 7.17 7.92
C SER A 90 -17.07 6.79 8.10
N LEU A 91 -17.67 6.21 7.04
CA LEU A 91 -19.07 5.75 7.11
C LEU A 91 -19.28 4.64 8.13
N ALA A 92 -18.32 3.74 8.32
CA ALA A 92 -18.39 2.70 9.34
C ALA A 92 -18.30 3.26 10.76
N LEU A 93 -17.46 4.26 11.00
CA LEU A 93 -17.43 4.98 12.28
C LEU A 93 -18.80 5.60 12.59
N LEU A 94 -19.38 6.30 11.62
CA LEU A 94 -20.72 6.89 11.78
C LEU A 94 -21.82 5.83 11.90
N TYR A 95 -21.67 4.67 11.25
CA TYR A 95 -22.59 3.52 11.41
C TYR A 95 -22.60 2.99 12.85
N ASN A 96 -21.43 2.88 13.47
CA ASN A 96 -21.32 2.46 14.86
C ASN A 96 -21.91 3.50 15.84
N GLY A 97 -21.77 4.78 15.51
CA GLY A 97 -22.28 5.89 16.32
C GLY A 97 -23.77 6.21 16.13
N SER A 98 -24.38 5.65 15.07
CA SER A 98 -25.76 5.97 14.71
C SER A 98 -26.81 5.01 15.26
N ASP A 99 -28.06 5.48 15.33
CA ASP A 99 -29.25 4.68 15.64
C ASP A 99 -30.43 5.01 14.72
N ASN A 100 -31.54 4.33 14.91
CA ASN A 100 -32.80 4.53 14.21
C ASN A 100 -32.68 4.55 12.67
N ASN A 101 -33.18 5.56 11.98
CA ASN A 101 -33.18 5.64 10.52
C ASN A 101 -31.78 5.85 9.96
N THR A 102 -30.96 6.68 10.58
CA THR A 102 -29.55 6.91 10.21
C THR A 102 -28.78 5.60 10.16
N ASN A 103 -28.95 4.76 11.18
CA ASN A 103 -28.35 3.42 11.22
C ASN A 103 -28.90 2.50 10.12
N LYS A 104 -30.21 2.55 9.85
CA LYS A 104 -30.84 1.72 8.80
C LYS A 104 -30.34 2.06 7.40
N GLU A 105 -30.12 3.33 7.08
CA GLU A 105 -29.54 3.75 5.80
C GLU A 105 -28.12 3.20 5.62
N LEU A 106 -27.28 3.32 6.64
CA LEU A 106 -25.91 2.78 6.62
C LEU A 106 -25.91 1.25 6.57
N LYS A 107 -26.81 0.58 7.30
CA LYS A 107 -26.98 -0.86 7.20
C LYS A 107 -27.36 -1.31 5.79
N LYS A 108 -28.22 -0.56 5.12
CA LYS A 108 -28.60 -0.82 3.72
C LYS A 108 -27.43 -0.60 2.76
N TYR A 109 -26.66 0.47 2.95
CA TYR A 109 -25.48 0.77 2.15
C TYR A 109 -24.44 -0.35 2.24
N PHE A 110 -24.05 -0.71 3.45
CA PHE A 110 -23.07 -1.76 3.68
C PHE A 110 -23.60 -3.17 3.42
N ASN A 111 -24.90 -3.36 3.43
CA ASN A 111 -25.58 -4.66 3.36
C ASN A 111 -25.04 -5.68 4.40
N ASN A 112 -24.57 -5.21 5.54
CA ASN A 112 -23.97 -5.99 6.61
C ASN A 112 -24.16 -5.31 7.97
N SER A 113 -23.94 -6.07 9.06
CA SER A 113 -23.90 -5.50 10.41
C SER A 113 -22.64 -4.66 10.62
N SER A 114 -22.71 -3.69 11.54
CA SER A 114 -21.56 -2.85 11.89
C SER A 114 -20.36 -3.67 12.37
N SER A 115 -20.58 -4.72 13.19
CA SER A 115 -19.51 -5.61 13.66
C SER A 115 -18.78 -6.34 12.51
N LYS A 116 -19.53 -6.77 11.48
CA LYS A 116 -18.92 -7.39 10.30
C LYS A 116 -18.11 -6.38 9.49
N ILE A 117 -18.62 -5.18 9.29
CA ILE A 117 -17.91 -4.09 8.62
C ILE A 117 -16.66 -3.71 9.38
N ASN A 118 -16.74 -3.56 10.72
CA ASN A 118 -15.59 -3.30 11.57
C ASN A 118 -14.50 -4.35 11.35
N SER A 119 -14.84 -5.65 11.41
CA SER A 119 -13.85 -6.71 11.22
C SER A 119 -13.12 -6.61 9.86
N ILE A 120 -13.82 -6.22 8.79
CA ILE A 120 -13.25 -6.04 7.45
C ILE A 120 -12.32 -4.83 7.43
N ILE A 121 -12.80 -3.66 7.86
CA ILE A 121 -12.04 -2.41 7.81
C ILE A 121 -10.82 -2.49 8.72
N LEU A 122 -10.97 -2.95 9.96
CA LEU A 122 -9.88 -3.04 10.92
C LEU A 122 -8.77 -3.99 10.45
N SER A 123 -9.12 -5.07 9.74
CA SER A 123 -8.10 -5.94 9.14
C SER A 123 -7.23 -5.21 8.12
N LYS A 124 -7.79 -4.25 7.38
CA LYS A 124 -7.09 -3.45 6.37
C LYS A 124 -6.27 -2.33 7.01
N LEU A 125 -6.84 -1.60 7.97
CA LEU A 125 -6.15 -0.54 8.70
C LEU A 125 -4.98 -1.09 9.52
N SER A 126 -5.12 -2.28 10.10
CA SER A 126 -4.03 -2.94 10.83
C SER A 126 -2.86 -3.30 9.93
N SER A 127 -3.10 -3.59 8.66
CA SER A 127 -2.05 -3.81 7.66
C SER A 127 -1.19 -2.56 7.48
N PHE A 128 -1.80 -1.37 7.33
CA PHE A 128 -1.06 -0.09 7.22
C PHE A 128 -0.25 0.21 8.48
N LYS A 129 -0.87 0.05 9.65
CA LYS A 129 -0.18 0.27 10.93
C LYS A 129 1.04 -0.64 11.10
N ASN A 130 0.92 -1.90 10.73
CA ASN A 130 2.03 -2.86 10.80
C ASN A 130 3.16 -2.50 9.84
N GLU A 131 2.85 -1.97 8.66
CA GLU A 131 3.86 -1.52 7.69
C GLU A 131 4.60 -0.28 8.18
N ASN A 132 3.86 0.72 8.61
CA ASN A 132 4.46 1.94 9.17
C ASN A 132 5.29 1.62 10.42
N LYS A 133 4.84 0.69 11.28
CA LYS A 133 5.62 0.23 12.42
C LYS A 133 6.91 -0.46 11.99
N LYS A 134 6.85 -1.35 11.00
CA LYS A 134 8.05 -2.00 10.47
C LYS A 134 9.04 -0.98 9.90
N SER A 135 8.55 0.00 9.16
CA SER A 135 9.37 1.09 8.64
C SER A 135 10.00 1.92 9.75
N ASN A 136 9.20 2.33 10.75
CA ASN A 136 9.70 3.11 11.89
C ASN A 136 10.68 2.32 12.77
N ASP A 137 10.41 1.05 13.05
CA ASP A 137 11.31 0.19 13.83
C ASP A 137 12.63 -0.01 13.08
N PHE A 138 12.58 -0.08 11.77
CA PHE A 138 13.75 -0.18 10.92
C PHE A 138 14.54 1.13 10.92
N THR A 139 13.88 2.27 10.75
CA THR A 139 14.53 3.59 10.78
C THR A 139 15.27 3.81 12.10
N LYS A 140 14.64 3.46 13.23
CA LYS A 140 15.31 3.55 14.54
C LYS A 140 16.53 2.65 14.66
N LEU A 141 16.41 1.40 14.24
CA LEU A 141 17.53 0.46 14.23
C LEU A 141 18.69 0.95 13.37
N TYR A 142 18.37 1.53 12.23
CA TYR A 142 19.39 2.09 11.35
C TYR A 142 20.06 3.32 11.93
N GLU A 143 19.29 4.26 12.43
CA GLU A 143 19.87 5.43 13.11
C GLU A 143 20.81 5.02 14.25
N GLU A 144 20.42 3.98 14.99
CA GLU A 144 21.26 3.40 16.04
C GLU A 144 22.54 2.80 15.46
N TYR A 145 22.44 2.03 14.36
CA TYR A 145 23.61 1.42 13.71
C TYR A 145 24.49 2.42 12.98
N ILE A 146 23.92 3.44 12.35
CA ILE A 146 24.70 4.52 11.75
C ILE A 146 25.45 5.32 12.83
N LYS A 147 24.79 5.66 13.93
CA LYS A 147 25.47 6.30 15.08
C LYS A 147 26.61 5.44 15.63
N ASP A 148 26.42 4.13 15.69
CA ASP A 148 27.48 3.20 16.10
C ASP A 148 28.64 3.16 15.08
N LEU A 149 28.33 3.16 13.77
CA LEU A 149 29.33 3.23 12.71
C LEU A 149 30.13 4.55 12.76
N GLU A 150 29.44 5.68 12.96
CA GLU A 150 30.04 7.01 13.09
C GLU A 150 30.89 7.11 14.36
N ALA A 151 30.38 6.68 15.51
CA ALA A 151 31.08 6.69 16.78
C ALA A 151 32.37 5.84 16.73
N LYS A 152 32.34 4.74 15.98
CA LYS A 152 33.48 3.84 15.76
C LYS A 152 34.36 4.26 14.57
N LYS A 153 34.09 5.41 13.94
CA LYS A 153 34.77 5.93 12.75
C LYS A 153 34.69 5.02 11.52
N TYR A 154 33.61 4.26 11.39
CA TYR A 154 33.39 3.36 10.25
C TYR A 154 32.69 4.06 9.06
N HIS A 155 32.25 5.30 9.19
CA HIS A 155 31.47 6.03 8.19
C HIS A 155 32.27 6.42 6.92
N ASN A 156 33.60 6.43 6.96
CA ASN A 156 34.49 6.71 5.82
C ASN A 156 35.38 5.51 5.52
N LEU A 157 34.85 4.30 5.63
CA LEU A 157 35.60 3.10 5.33
C LEU A 157 35.85 3.01 3.83
N ASN A 158 37.10 3.22 3.48
CA ASN A 158 37.63 2.78 2.20
C ASN A 158 38.53 1.58 2.44
N SER A 159 38.94 0.95 1.40
CA SER A 159 39.83 -0.21 1.40
C SER A 159 41.09 -0.03 2.24
N SER A 160 41.67 1.18 2.25
CA SER A 160 42.87 1.49 3.02
C SER A 160 42.60 1.55 4.51
N THR A 161 41.47 2.12 4.93
CA THR A 161 41.06 2.21 6.34
C THR A 161 40.60 0.88 6.89
N ILE A 162 39.94 0.03 6.10
CA ILE A 162 39.52 -1.33 6.50
C ILE A 162 40.75 -2.20 6.79
N ARG A 163 41.82 -2.08 6.01
CA ARG A 163 43.10 -2.80 6.26
C ARG A 163 43.71 -2.46 7.59
N LEU A 164 43.53 -1.23 8.07
CA LEU A 164 44.10 -0.74 9.33
C LEU A 164 43.28 -1.18 10.55
N LEU A 165 42.08 -1.70 10.38
CA LEU A 165 41.25 -2.21 11.48
C LEU A 165 41.90 -3.45 12.11
N SER A 166 41.89 -3.51 13.43
CA SER A 166 42.23 -4.72 14.17
C SER A 166 41.28 -5.86 13.87
N ASN A 167 41.65 -7.09 14.14
CA ASN A 167 40.78 -8.24 13.98
C ASN A 167 39.50 -8.15 14.81
N SER A 168 39.52 -7.49 15.97
CA SER A 168 38.35 -7.24 16.79
C SER A 168 37.41 -6.26 16.14
N GLU A 169 37.90 -5.15 15.59
CA GLU A 169 37.12 -4.12 14.89
C GLU A 169 36.52 -4.66 13.60
N LYS A 170 37.25 -5.48 12.85
CA LYS A 170 36.72 -6.19 11.67
C LYS A 170 35.55 -7.11 12.01
N LYS A 171 35.66 -7.83 13.14
CA LYS A 171 34.59 -8.70 13.61
C LYS A 171 33.35 -7.90 14.03
N GLU A 172 33.51 -6.80 14.75
CA GLU A 172 32.44 -5.90 15.14
C GLU A 172 31.73 -5.29 13.92
N LEU A 173 32.49 -4.85 12.90
CA LEU A 173 31.94 -4.33 11.65
C LEU A 173 31.14 -5.40 10.92
N GLN A 174 31.64 -6.63 10.86
CA GLN A 174 30.92 -7.75 10.26
C GLN A 174 29.59 -8.04 10.99
N GLU A 175 29.59 -8.10 12.32
CA GLU A 175 28.39 -8.32 13.12
C GLU A 175 27.36 -7.22 12.92
N LEU A 176 27.81 -5.97 12.77
CA LEU A 176 26.94 -4.81 12.50
C LEU A 176 26.29 -4.89 11.12
N LEU A 177 27.08 -5.20 10.08
CA LEU A 177 26.59 -5.39 8.71
C LEU A 177 25.60 -6.56 8.63
N GLU A 178 25.84 -7.67 9.34
CA GLU A 178 24.93 -8.80 9.42
C GLU A 178 23.58 -8.41 10.04
N LYS A 179 23.58 -7.58 11.10
CA LYS A 179 22.37 -7.07 11.74
C LYS A 179 21.57 -6.16 10.81
N ILE A 180 22.22 -5.20 10.15
CA ILE A 180 21.59 -4.29 9.18
C ILE A 180 20.92 -5.10 8.07
N ASN A 181 21.62 -6.05 7.48
CA ASN A 181 21.09 -6.88 6.41
C ASN A 181 19.97 -7.82 6.86
N LEU A 182 20.02 -8.34 8.09
CA LEU A 182 18.95 -9.17 8.64
C LEU A 182 17.63 -8.39 8.72
N VAL A 183 17.70 -7.14 9.18
CA VAL A 183 16.54 -6.26 9.30
C VAL A 183 16.00 -5.91 7.92
N TYR A 184 16.87 -5.51 7.00
CA TYR A 184 16.53 -5.21 5.61
C TYR A 184 15.82 -6.39 4.91
N ASN A 185 16.37 -7.60 5.02
CA ASN A 185 15.79 -8.79 4.42
C ASN A 185 14.43 -9.17 5.02
N ARG A 186 14.24 -8.99 6.34
CA ARG A 186 12.94 -9.21 6.99
C ARG A 186 11.87 -8.25 6.48
N LEU A 187 12.22 -6.99 6.29
CA LEU A 187 11.29 -5.97 5.82
C LEU A 187 10.86 -6.17 4.37
N ASN A 188 11.79 -6.62 3.54
CA ASN A 188 11.57 -6.79 2.10
C ASN A 188 11.07 -8.18 1.70
N ASN A 189 10.80 -9.10 2.66
CA ASN A 189 10.50 -10.51 2.39
C ASN A 189 11.54 -11.18 1.45
N LYS A 190 12.76 -10.63 1.39
CA LYS A 190 13.84 -11.16 0.56
C LYS A 190 14.53 -12.29 1.30
N ASN A 191 14.60 -13.46 0.69
CA ASN A 191 15.34 -14.60 1.22
C ASN A 191 16.85 -14.35 1.15
N ASN A 192 17.46 -13.97 2.27
CA ASN A 192 18.90 -14.13 2.62
C ASN A 192 19.97 -13.92 1.51
N VAL A 193 19.68 -13.16 0.43
CA VAL A 193 20.64 -12.94 -0.65
C VAL A 193 21.88 -12.21 -0.10
N THR A 194 21.67 -11.20 0.72
CA THR A 194 22.74 -10.38 1.29
C THR A 194 23.52 -11.09 2.38
N LEU A 195 22.87 -11.92 3.22
CA LEU A 195 23.55 -12.80 4.17
C LEU A 195 24.47 -13.83 3.49
N LYS A 196 24.12 -14.27 2.28
CA LYS A 196 24.99 -15.14 1.50
C LYS A 196 26.26 -14.41 1.05
N TYR A 197 26.16 -13.13 0.70
CA TYR A 197 27.28 -12.28 0.36
C TYR A 197 28.17 -12.01 1.60
N ILE A 198 27.59 -11.68 2.74
CA ILE A 198 28.35 -11.43 3.98
C ILE A 198 29.04 -12.70 4.48
N LYS A 199 28.40 -13.86 4.38
CA LYS A 199 29.03 -15.15 4.71
C LYS A 199 30.16 -15.54 3.76
N ASN A 200 30.04 -15.20 2.49
CA ASN A 200 31.09 -15.48 1.50
C ASN A 200 32.22 -14.44 1.56
N TYR A 201 31.95 -13.24 2.09
CA TYR A 201 32.90 -12.18 2.33
C TYR A 201 33.14 -12.05 3.85
N SER A 202 33.65 -13.11 4.51
CA SER A 202 34.17 -12.94 5.86
C SER A 202 35.20 -11.83 5.82
N LEU A 203 35.26 -10.95 6.83
CA LEU A 203 36.29 -9.92 6.96
C LEU A 203 37.67 -10.55 7.25
N THR A 204 38.03 -11.57 6.49
CA THR A 204 39.33 -12.19 6.43
C THR A 204 40.21 -11.42 5.46
N ASP A 205 41.51 -11.70 5.48
CA ASP A 205 42.49 -11.04 4.59
C ASP A 205 42.12 -11.18 3.08
N GLU A 206 41.36 -12.20 2.69
CA GLU A 206 40.84 -12.36 1.31
C GLU A 206 39.78 -11.31 0.94
N VAL A 207 38.92 -10.90 1.87
CA VAL A 207 37.90 -9.83 1.63
C VAL A 207 38.56 -8.48 1.57
N ILE A 208 39.64 -8.29 2.35
CA ILE A 208 40.44 -7.05 2.33
C ILE A 208 41.17 -6.87 1.01
N THR A 209 41.51 -7.96 0.33
CA THR A 209 42.12 -7.92 -1.01
C THR A 209 41.10 -7.65 -2.13
N ASN A 210 39.82 -7.88 -1.89
CA ASN A 210 38.72 -7.59 -2.84
C ASN A 210 37.97 -6.30 -2.40
N GLU A 211 38.71 -5.23 -2.30
CA GLU A 211 38.37 -3.92 -1.74
C GLU A 211 37.05 -3.33 -2.31
N TYR A 212 36.87 -3.49 -3.61
CA TYR A 212 35.71 -3.01 -4.34
C TYR A 212 34.38 -3.63 -3.83
N THR A 213 34.42 -4.85 -3.35
CA THR A 213 33.20 -5.60 -3.01
C THR A 213 32.61 -5.23 -1.66
N LEU A 214 33.42 -4.90 -0.65
CA LEU A 214 32.92 -4.51 0.67
C LEU A 214 32.39 -3.08 0.66
N GLU A 215 33.06 -2.17 -0.02
CA GLU A 215 32.62 -0.78 -0.19
C GLU A 215 31.32 -0.74 -1.01
N THR A 216 31.24 -1.52 -2.10
CA THR A 216 30.02 -1.65 -2.91
C THR A 216 28.88 -2.26 -2.08
N LEU A 217 29.13 -3.31 -1.29
CA LEU A 217 28.12 -3.94 -0.43
C LEU A 217 27.63 -2.99 0.66
N LEU A 218 28.51 -2.22 1.26
CA LEU A 218 28.17 -1.22 2.27
C LEU A 218 27.32 -0.11 1.67
N ASN A 219 27.74 0.45 0.54
CA ASN A 219 27.03 1.50 -0.17
C ASN A 219 25.68 1.00 -0.69
N GLU A 220 25.61 -0.17 -1.32
CA GLU A 220 24.35 -0.77 -1.75
C GLU A 220 23.41 -1.06 -0.57
N THR A 221 23.92 -1.44 0.58
CA THR A 221 23.10 -1.67 1.79
C THR A 221 22.59 -0.35 2.34
N LEU A 222 23.40 0.69 2.34
CA LEU A 222 23.06 2.04 2.78
C LEU A 222 22.08 2.70 1.80
N ASP A 223 22.35 2.67 0.50
CA ASP A 223 21.49 3.23 -0.56
C ASP A 223 20.13 2.56 -0.61
N ASN A 224 20.10 1.22 -0.56
CA ASN A 224 18.85 0.47 -0.50
C ASN A 224 18.06 0.77 0.77
N TYR A 225 18.74 1.06 1.86
CA TYR A 225 18.12 1.41 3.12
C TYR A 225 17.52 2.82 3.08
N GLU A 226 18.28 3.84 2.67
CA GLU A 226 17.79 5.22 2.57
C GLU A 226 16.55 5.26 1.67
N THR A 227 16.59 4.57 0.54
CA THR A 227 15.48 4.48 -0.40
C THR A 227 14.24 3.85 0.24
N TYR A 228 14.40 2.78 1.02
CA TYR A 228 13.27 2.06 1.61
C TYR A 228 12.67 2.74 2.84
N SER A 229 13.51 3.28 3.73
CA SER A 229 13.07 3.77 5.04
C SER A 229 12.43 5.16 4.99
N ILE A 230 12.90 6.02 4.08
CA ILE A 230 12.49 7.43 4.04
C ILE A 230 11.23 7.62 3.21
N ASN A 231 11.02 6.79 2.19
CA ASN A 231 10.06 7.09 1.13
C ASN A 231 8.78 6.24 1.15
N ASN A 232 8.81 5.01 1.66
CA ASN A 232 7.64 4.13 1.60
C ASN A 232 6.76 4.25 2.85
N LYS A 233 5.73 5.09 2.77
CA LYS A 233 4.85 5.39 3.89
C LYS A 233 3.39 5.51 3.47
N ILE A 234 2.50 4.92 4.28
CA ILE A 234 1.06 5.10 4.13
C ILE A 234 0.49 5.60 5.46
N ILE A 235 -0.08 6.78 5.45
CA ILE A 235 -0.70 7.36 6.63
C ILE A 235 -2.19 7.51 6.36
N ASN A 236 -2.96 6.84 7.18
CA ASN A 236 -4.41 6.93 7.20
C ASN A 236 -4.80 7.81 8.38
N TYR A 237 -5.37 8.97 8.09
CA TYR A 237 -5.80 9.94 9.07
C TYR A 237 -7.32 10.01 9.12
N HIS A 238 -7.87 9.88 10.32
CA HIS A 238 -9.29 10.09 10.62
C HIS A 238 -9.38 10.86 11.92
N GLU A 239 -10.20 11.91 11.93
CA GLU A 239 -10.42 12.73 13.11
C GLU A 239 -11.85 13.26 13.12
N LEU A 240 -12.46 13.26 14.28
CA LEU A 240 -13.73 13.92 14.56
C LEU A 240 -13.44 15.21 15.34
N TYR A 241 -13.88 16.34 14.83
CA TYR A 241 -13.79 17.62 15.50
C TYR A 241 -15.17 18.03 15.97
N PHE A 242 -15.32 18.10 17.29
CA PHE A 242 -16.56 18.49 17.94
C PHE A 242 -16.40 19.85 18.60
N ASP A 243 -17.51 20.62 18.60
CA ASP A 243 -17.60 21.89 19.35
C ASP A 243 -17.32 21.63 20.83
N ASP A 244 -16.58 22.52 21.48
CA ASP A 244 -16.15 22.41 22.89
C ASP A 244 -17.29 22.53 23.91
N SER A 245 -18.54 22.70 23.44
CA SER A 245 -19.74 22.47 24.26
C SER A 245 -19.92 20.99 24.65
N LEU A 246 -19.20 20.07 23.98
CA LEU A 246 -19.04 18.66 24.34
C LEU A 246 -17.66 18.45 24.97
N GLU A 247 -17.58 17.45 25.84
CA GLU A 247 -16.33 16.98 26.45
C GLU A 247 -16.23 15.45 26.32
N GLU A 248 -15.05 14.87 26.52
CA GLU A 248 -14.83 13.42 26.43
C GLU A 248 -15.78 12.61 27.32
N LYS A 249 -16.10 13.15 28.52
CA LYS A 249 -17.07 12.53 29.44
C LYS A 249 -18.50 12.41 28.89
N ASP A 250 -18.82 13.18 27.85
CA ASP A 250 -20.13 13.17 27.19
C ASP A 250 -20.20 12.12 26.06
N ILE A 251 -19.07 11.47 25.77
CA ILE A 251 -18.97 10.43 24.71
C ILE A 251 -19.12 9.04 25.33
N ASN A 252 -19.95 8.21 24.73
CA ASN A 252 -20.19 6.84 25.19
C ASN A 252 -18.91 5.98 25.14
N GLU A 253 -18.61 5.26 26.22
CA GLU A 253 -17.39 4.44 26.35
C GLU A 253 -17.25 3.37 25.25
N ASP A 254 -18.37 2.76 24.83
CA ASP A 254 -18.37 1.79 23.73
C ASP A 254 -17.91 2.44 22.43
N TYR A 255 -18.31 3.69 22.18
CA TYR A 255 -17.90 4.42 20.98
C TYR A 255 -16.43 4.85 21.05
N LEU A 256 -15.95 5.27 22.21
CA LEU A 256 -14.51 5.56 22.41
C LEU A 256 -13.65 4.31 22.15
N THR A 257 -14.13 3.13 22.52
CA THR A 257 -13.45 1.87 22.21
C THR A 257 -13.36 1.63 20.70
N ILE A 258 -14.44 1.86 19.97
CA ILE A 258 -14.45 1.73 18.49
C ILE A 258 -13.48 2.73 17.84
N LEU A 259 -13.49 3.99 18.29
CA LEU A 259 -12.56 5.01 17.79
C LEU A 259 -11.10 4.58 17.97
N LYS A 260 -10.77 4.05 19.13
CA LYS A 260 -9.42 3.54 19.43
C LYS A 260 -9.01 2.40 18.50
N ASP A 261 -9.93 1.48 18.21
CA ASP A 261 -9.67 0.40 17.25
C ASP A 261 -9.39 0.92 15.85
N TYR A 262 -10.12 1.96 15.43
CA TYR A 262 -9.93 2.65 14.13
C TYR A 262 -8.72 3.61 14.12
N ASN A 263 -8.03 3.78 15.27
CA ASN A 263 -6.98 4.77 15.44
C ASN A 263 -7.45 6.19 15.08
N THR A 264 -8.66 6.50 15.52
CA THR A 264 -9.36 7.78 15.31
C THR A 264 -9.55 8.45 16.66
N ASN A 265 -9.40 9.76 16.72
CA ASN A 265 -9.66 10.53 17.93
C ASN A 265 -10.88 11.44 17.74
N ILE A 266 -11.33 11.99 18.87
CA ILE A 266 -12.21 13.14 18.92
C ILE A 266 -11.40 14.29 19.50
N THR A 267 -11.38 15.42 18.82
CA THR A 267 -10.79 16.67 19.30
C THR A 267 -11.89 17.69 19.52
N PHE A 268 -11.93 18.31 20.70
CA PHE A 268 -12.90 19.32 21.08
C PHE A 268 -12.29 20.69 20.89
N LEU A 269 -12.93 21.53 20.06
CA LEU A 269 -12.45 22.86 19.67
C LEU A 269 -13.60 23.88 19.70
N ASP A 270 -13.30 25.14 20.01
CA ASP A 270 -14.24 26.22 19.71
C ASP A 270 -14.37 26.40 18.19
N LEU A 271 -15.29 25.62 17.59
CA LEU A 271 -15.48 25.60 16.13
C LEU A 271 -16.03 26.93 15.60
N LYS A 272 -16.50 27.85 16.47
CA LYS A 272 -16.90 29.19 16.11
C LYS A 272 -15.70 30.13 15.92
N ASN A 273 -14.59 29.82 16.60
CA ASN A 273 -13.31 30.46 16.34
C ASN A 273 -12.58 29.75 15.16
N ILE A 274 -13.10 30.02 13.95
CA ILE A 274 -12.66 29.35 12.71
C ILE A 274 -11.14 29.48 12.50
N GLU A 275 -10.56 30.63 12.87
CA GLU A 275 -9.12 30.88 12.64
C GLU A 275 -8.23 29.95 13.47
N GLU A 276 -8.54 29.84 14.75
CA GLU A 276 -7.80 28.99 15.68
C GLU A 276 -8.00 27.51 15.34
N SER A 277 -9.25 27.09 15.06
CA SER A 277 -9.58 25.72 14.70
C SER A 277 -8.88 25.27 13.42
N VAL A 278 -8.91 26.08 12.37
CA VAL A 278 -8.23 25.79 11.09
C VAL A 278 -6.71 25.73 11.28
N THR A 279 -6.14 26.61 12.08
CA THR A 279 -4.70 26.60 12.38
C THR A 279 -4.32 25.32 13.11
N TYR A 280 -5.04 24.98 14.18
CA TYR A 280 -4.81 23.76 14.96
C TYR A 280 -4.88 22.49 14.09
N ILE A 281 -5.94 22.34 13.29
CA ILE A 281 -6.14 21.18 12.43
C ILE A 281 -4.99 21.04 11.42
N ASN A 282 -4.58 22.12 10.78
CA ASN A 282 -3.50 22.10 9.81
C ASN A 282 -2.14 21.77 10.45
N GLU A 283 -1.85 22.28 11.64
CA GLU A 283 -0.62 21.96 12.38
C GLU A 283 -0.56 20.50 12.80
N GLU A 284 -1.68 19.92 13.29
CA GLU A 284 -1.72 18.50 13.67
C GLU A 284 -1.50 17.58 12.46
N ILE A 285 -2.12 17.90 11.34
CA ILE A 285 -1.94 17.11 10.12
C ILE A 285 -0.53 17.24 9.55
N GLN A 286 0.02 18.45 9.56
CA GLN A 286 1.41 18.70 9.18
C GLN A 286 2.38 17.85 10.00
N LYS A 287 2.19 17.80 11.31
CA LYS A 287 2.99 17.02 12.24
C LYS A 287 2.88 15.50 12.00
N ILE A 288 1.64 14.99 11.79
CA ILE A 288 1.40 13.56 11.57
C ILE A 288 1.97 13.11 10.23
N THR A 289 2.00 13.98 9.23
CA THR A 289 2.47 13.70 7.88
C THR A 289 3.92 14.12 7.64
N ASP A 290 4.70 14.39 8.68
CA ASP A 290 6.10 14.84 8.58
C ASP A 290 6.27 16.04 7.60
N ASN A 291 5.38 17.02 7.67
CA ASN A 291 5.31 18.21 6.81
C ASN A 291 4.94 17.96 5.33
N HIS A 292 4.51 16.76 4.97
CA HIS A 292 4.10 16.48 3.59
C HIS A 292 2.73 17.07 3.24
N LEU A 293 1.83 17.20 4.22
CA LEU A 293 0.52 17.85 4.05
C LEU A 293 0.42 19.07 4.96
N ASN A 294 0.44 20.26 4.39
CA ASN A 294 0.50 21.51 5.17
C ASN A 294 -0.75 22.39 5.07
N ARG A 295 -1.77 22.04 4.36
CA ARG A 295 -3.05 22.75 4.33
C ARG A 295 -4.16 21.81 3.91
N ILE A 296 -4.82 21.21 4.90
CA ILE A 296 -5.98 20.35 4.63
C ILE A 296 -7.28 21.13 4.74
N VAL A 297 -7.33 22.17 5.58
CA VAL A 297 -8.55 22.94 5.80
C VAL A 297 -8.29 24.41 5.51
N GLU A 298 -9.21 25.04 4.79
CA GLU A 298 -9.20 26.49 4.55
C GLU A 298 -10.37 27.17 5.29
N LYS A 299 -10.16 28.44 5.71
CA LYS A 299 -11.16 29.19 6.46
C LYS A 299 -12.50 29.34 5.71
N ALA A 300 -12.44 29.47 4.38
CA ALA A 300 -13.63 29.65 3.54
C ALA A 300 -14.56 28.43 3.53
N ASP A 301 -14.01 27.24 3.73
CA ASP A 301 -14.74 25.96 3.63
C ASP A 301 -15.03 25.31 4.98
N PHE A 302 -14.51 25.92 6.06
CA PHE A 302 -14.65 25.35 7.40
C PHE A 302 -16.05 25.67 7.97
N PRO A 303 -16.86 24.64 8.26
CA PRO A 303 -18.15 24.87 8.93
C PRO A 303 -17.91 25.19 10.41
N SER A 304 -18.76 26.04 10.97
CA SER A 304 -18.77 26.34 12.42
C SER A 304 -19.53 25.28 13.24
N ASP A 305 -19.57 24.06 12.75
CA ASP A 305 -20.27 22.91 13.33
C ASP A 305 -19.34 21.69 13.37
N ASN A 306 -19.78 20.63 14.06
CA ASN A 306 -19.02 19.39 14.14
C ASN A 306 -18.72 18.81 12.75
N ILE A 307 -17.49 18.37 12.56
CA ILE A 307 -16.95 17.94 11.27
C ILE A 307 -16.11 16.67 11.43
N MET A 308 -16.12 15.84 10.41
CA MET A 308 -15.21 14.69 10.26
C MET A 308 -14.24 14.96 9.12
N ILE A 309 -12.96 14.83 9.41
CA ILE A 309 -11.89 14.96 8.39
C ILE A 309 -11.18 13.62 8.24
N ASN A 310 -10.99 13.21 7.01
CA ASN A 310 -10.14 12.08 6.69
C ASN A 310 -9.16 12.41 5.56
N SER A 311 -8.00 11.80 5.62
CA SER A 311 -6.96 11.96 4.62
C SER A 311 -6.17 10.67 4.47
N LEU A 312 -5.65 10.43 3.30
CA LEU A 312 -4.68 9.38 3.05
C LEU A 312 -3.44 9.99 2.39
N TYR A 313 -2.31 9.78 3.03
CA TYR A 313 -1.01 10.04 2.45
C TYR A 313 -0.39 8.74 2.00
N PHE A 314 -0.09 8.63 0.71
CA PHE A 314 0.53 7.47 0.09
C PHE A 314 1.83 7.91 -0.58
N ASN A 315 2.96 7.42 -0.09
CA ASN A 315 4.28 7.76 -0.57
C ASN A 315 5.10 6.48 -0.78
N TYR A 316 5.29 6.10 -2.05
CA TYR A 316 6.04 4.91 -2.44
C TYR A 316 6.85 5.16 -3.70
N GLU A 317 8.06 4.63 -3.73
CA GLU A 317 8.87 4.59 -4.94
C GLU A 317 8.46 3.46 -5.87
N TRP A 318 8.71 3.62 -7.18
CA TRP A 318 8.57 2.53 -8.13
C TRP A 318 9.58 1.40 -7.83
N ASP A 319 9.21 0.15 -8.09
CA ASP A 319 10.16 -0.99 -8.08
C ASP A 319 11.28 -0.77 -9.13
N LYS A 320 10.90 -0.15 -10.25
CA LYS A 320 11.83 0.33 -11.28
C LYS A 320 11.53 1.80 -11.57
N ILE A 321 12.41 2.66 -11.14
CA ILE A 321 12.31 4.10 -11.39
C ILE A 321 12.46 4.40 -12.89
N ILE A 322 11.89 5.53 -13.33
CA ILE A 322 11.96 5.97 -14.72
C ILE A 322 13.13 6.94 -14.86
N SER A 323 14.00 6.72 -15.83
CA SER A 323 15.11 7.64 -16.11
C SER A 323 14.59 9.00 -16.58
N SER A 324 15.21 10.10 -16.12
CA SER A 324 14.93 11.44 -16.63
C SER A 324 15.19 11.56 -18.14
N ASN A 325 16.07 10.73 -18.70
CA ASN A 325 16.32 10.66 -20.15
C ASN A 325 15.10 10.12 -20.93
N ASN A 326 14.16 9.47 -20.24
CA ASN A 326 12.94 8.92 -20.82
C ASN A 326 11.72 9.85 -20.63
N VAL A 327 11.95 11.10 -20.24
CA VAL A 327 10.90 12.12 -20.10
C VAL A 327 10.94 13.06 -21.30
N ARG A 328 9.78 13.30 -21.93
CA ARG A 328 9.62 14.16 -23.10
C ARG A 328 8.41 15.06 -22.95
N ASN A 329 8.46 16.27 -23.52
CA ASN A 329 7.28 17.12 -23.62
C ASN A 329 6.40 16.62 -24.76
N GLU A 330 5.14 16.33 -24.45
CA GLU A 330 4.13 15.84 -25.40
C GLU A 330 2.77 16.51 -25.17
N GLU A 331 1.90 16.43 -26.16
CA GLU A 331 0.56 16.97 -26.10
C GLU A 331 -0.37 16.04 -25.28
N PHE A 332 -1.17 16.64 -24.41
CA PHE A 332 -2.29 16.01 -23.75
C PHE A 332 -3.59 16.65 -24.24
N TYR A 333 -4.48 15.82 -24.76
CA TYR A 333 -5.79 16.24 -25.28
C TYR A 333 -6.83 16.16 -24.19
N GLU A 334 -7.24 17.31 -23.65
CA GLU A 334 -8.13 17.41 -22.50
C GLU A 334 -9.57 17.04 -22.83
N LEU A 335 -10.37 16.80 -21.79
CA LEU A 335 -11.78 16.42 -21.94
C LEU A 335 -12.62 17.54 -22.60
N ASP A 336 -12.28 18.79 -22.37
CA ASP A 336 -12.95 19.96 -22.93
C ASP A 336 -12.46 20.34 -24.36
N GLY A 337 -11.51 19.57 -24.89
CA GLY A 337 -10.92 19.76 -26.22
C GLY A 337 -9.69 20.67 -26.27
N ASN A 338 -9.25 21.20 -25.14
CA ASN A 338 -7.99 21.94 -25.05
C ASN A 338 -6.79 20.98 -25.19
N ILE A 339 -5.64 21.53 -25.55
CA ILE A 339 -4.39 20.79 -25.69
C ILE A 339 -3.34 21.47 -24.80
N ASN A 340 -2.76 20.69 -23.90
CA ASN A 340 -1.68 21.14 -23.01
C ASN A 340 -0.41 20.33 -23.20
N GLN A 341 0.74 20.96 -22.97
CA GLN A 341 2.03 20.28 -22.95
C GLN A 341 2.27 19.65 -21.60
N VAL A 342 2.65 18.38 -21.60
CA VAL A 342 2.93 17.61 -20.38
C VAL A 342 4.29 16.93 -20.45
N GLU A 343 4.94 16.73 -19.32
CA GLU A 343 6.11 15.87 -19.22
C GLU A 343 5.68 14.40 -19.23
N MET A 344 5.84 13.73 -20.39
CA MET A 344 5.49 12.33 -20.59
C MET A 344 6.67 11.44 -20.23
N MET A 345 6.49 10.54 -19.28
CA MET A 345 7.47 9.56 -18.83
C MET A 345 7.29 8.24 -19.56
N TYR A 346 8.37 7.70 -20.14
CA TYR A 346 8.35 6.44 -20.86
C TYR A 346 9.01 5.32 -20.07
N SER A 347 8.33 4.17 -19.98
CA SER A 347 8.85 2.94 -19.36
C SER A 347 8.42 1.69 -20.12
N LYS A 348 9.20 0.60 -19.98
CA LYS A 348 8.84 -0.74 -20.45
C LYS A 348 8.23 -1.51 -19.31
N GLU A 349 7.01 -2.02 -19.51
CA GLU A 349 6.25 -2.79 -18.53
C GLU A 349 5.87 -4.15 -19.14
N THR A 350 5.53 -5.11 -18.28
CA THR A 350 5.20 -6.48 -18.71
C THR A 350 3.79 -6.92 -18.29
N ARG A 351 3.10 -6.11 -17.47
CA ARG A 351 1.78 -6.43 -16.95
C ARG A 351 0.73 -5.62 -17.69
N TYR A 352 0.17 -6.21 -18.73
CA TYR A 352 -0.82 -5.59 -19.62
C TYR A 352 -2.24 -5.95 -19.22
N LEU A 353 -3.14 -4.99 -19.33
CA LEU A 353 -4.58 -5.15 -19.10
C LEU A 353 -5.39 -4.78 -20.33
N GLU A 354 -6.39 -5.59 -20.67
CA GLU A 354 -7.32 -5.26 -21.74
C GLU A 354 -8.66 -5.96 -21.60
N ASN A 355 -9.75 -5.19 -21.71
CA ASN A 355 -11.10 -5.69 -21.93
C ASN A 355 -11.73 -4.99 -23.15
N ASN A 356 -13.06 -5.12 -23.35
CA ASN A 356 -13.75 -4.50 -24.48
C ASN A 356 -13.73 -2.97 -24.45
N ASN A 357 -13.67 -2.35 -23.27
CA ASN A 357 -13.90 -0.93 -23.05
C ASN A 357 -12.63 -0.14 -22.75
N ALA A 358 -11.59 -0.81 -22.22
CA ALA A 358 -10.37 -0.16 -21.79
C ALA A 358 -9.13 -1.03 -22.04
N ARG A 359 -7.98 -0.38 -22.03
CA ARG A 359 -6.65 -0.99 -21.96
C ARG A 359 -5.85 -0.32 -20.88
N GLY A 360 -4.86 -1.02 -20.32
CA GLY A 360 -4.08 -0.48 -19.23
C GLY A 360 -2.81 -1.26 -18.95
N PHE A 361 -2.14 -0.86 -17.90
CA PHE A 361 -0.93 -1.51 -17.40
C PHE A 361 -0.89 -1.49 -15.89
N ILE A 362 -0.06 -2.38 -15.34
CA ILE A 362 0.24 -2.42 -13.91
C ILE A 362 1.74 -2.18 -13.73
N LYS A 363 2.08 -1.21 -12.88
CA LYS A 363 3.44 -0.90 -12.48
C LYS A 363 3.60 -1.03 -10.97
N ASP A 364 4.50 -1.91 -10.56
CA ASP A 364 4.72 -2.19 -9.16
C ASP A 364 5.49 -1.05 -8.48
N PHE A 365 5.07 -0.73 -7.25
CA PHE A 365 5.88 0.03 -6.31
C PHE A 365 6.91 -0.89 -5.66
N GLN A 366 7.92 -0.28 -5.06
CA GLN A 366 8.95 -0.98 -4.26
C GLN A 366 8.27 -1.95 -3.28
N ASN A 367 8.88 -3.10 -3.03
CA ASN A 367 8.32 -4.24 -2.29
C ASN A 367 7.16 -5.02 -2.96
N LYS A 368 6.63 -4.56 -4.10
CA LYS A 368 5.56 -5.21 -4.87
C LYS A 368 4.27 -5.51 -4.10
N LYS A 369 4.08 -4.85 -2.97
CA LYS A 369 2.83 -4.97 -2.21
C LYS A 369 1.72 -4.10 -2.78
N TYR A 370 2.10 -2.96 -3.33
CA TYR A 370 1.20 -2.04 -4.00
C TYR A 370 1.60 -1.87 -5.46
N SER A 371 0.62 -1.59 -6.30
CA SER A 371 0.82 -1.27 -7.71
C SER A 371 -0.04 -0.11 -8.13
N TYR A 372 0.49 0.65 -9.06
CA TYR A 372 -0.25 1.61 -9.85
C TYR A 372 -0.86 0.90 -11.05
N VAL A 373 -2.12 1.14 -11.34
CA VAL A 373 -2.84 0.64 -12.51
C VAL A 373 -3.27 1.83 -13.33
N GLY A 374 -2.64 2.05 -14.48
CA GLY A 374 -3.08 3.06 -15.45
C GLY A 374 -4.12 2.46 -16.39
N ILE A 375 -5.23 3.16 -16.61
CA ILE A 375 -6.38 2.68 -17.38
C ILE A 375 -6.80 3.74 -18.38
N LEU A 376 -6.70 3.41 -19.67
CA LEU A 376 -7.05 4.27 -20.78
C LEU A 376 -8.32 3.74 -21.47
N PRO A 377 -9.46 4.46 -21.48
CA PRO A 377 -10.64 4.08 -22.23
C PRO A 377 -10.33 3.88 -23.71
N LYS A 378 -10.92 2.87 -24.35
CA LYS A 378 -10.75 2.66 -25.82
C LYS A 378 -11.52 3.70 -26.62
N LYS A 379 -12.69 4.11 -26.13
CA LYS A 379 -13.53 5.13 -26.77
C LYS A 379 -13.06 6.52 -26.32
N GLU A 380 -12.90 7.42 -27.26
CA GLU A 380 -12.60 8.82 -27.02
C GLU A 380 -13.89 9.63 -26.79
N GLY A 381 -13.81 10.70 -25.99
CA GLY A 381 -14.87 11.70 -25.82
C GLY A 381 -15.90 11.40 -24.75
N ASP A 382 -16.22 10.15 -24.44
CA ASP A 382 -17.12 9.77 -23.35
C ASP A 382 -16.33 9.18 -22.20
N PHE A 383 -16.18 9.94 -21.12
CA PHE A 383 -15.35 9.57 -19.99
C PHE A 383 -16.20 9.18 -18.79
N SER A 384 -16.98 8.08 -18.94
CA SER A 384 -17.69 7.45 -17.83
C SER A 384 -16.90 6.22 -17.34
N LEU A 385 -16.41 6.29 -16.12
CA LEU A 385 -15.57 5.24 -15.53
C LEU A 385 -16.37 3.98 -15.21
N SER A 386 -17.62 4.13 -14.81
CA SER A 386 -18.54 3.02 -14.53
C SER A 386 -18.81 2.14 -15.76
N SER A 387 -18.65 2.69 -16.98
CA SER A 387 -18.79 1.94 -18.23
C SER A 387 -17.60 1.05 -18.56
N LEU A 388 -16.47 1.20 -17.89
CA LEU A 388 -15.21 0.52 -18.21
C LEU A 388 -15.11 -0.91 -17.67
N ASP A 389 -15.98 -1.29 -16.72
CA ASP A 389 -15.95 -2.59 -16.02
C ASP A 389 -14.55 -2.90 -15.47
N LEU A 390 -14.13 -2.07 -14.51
CA LEU A 390 -12.76 -2.12 -13.97
C LEU A 390 -12.48 -3.43 -13.21
N ASP A 391 -13.49 -4.02 -12.56
CA ASP A 391 -13.31 -5.31 -11.88
C ASP A 391 -13.01 -6.42 -12.90
N SER A 392 -13.70 -6.43 -14.05
CA SER A 392 -13.40 -7.35 -15.15
C SER A 392 -12.01 -7.06 -15.74
N LEU A 393 -11.67 -5.79 -15.96
CA LEU A 393 -10.36 -5.40 -16.51
C LEU A 393 -9.20 -5.93 -15.66
N LEU A 394 -9.27 -5.80 -14.35
CA LEU A 394 -8.23 -6.28 -13.42
C LEU A 394 -8.04 -7.80 -13.45
N THR A 395 -9.04 -8.57 -13.92
CA THR A 395 -8.93 -10.02 -14.08
C THR A 395 -8.32 -10.45 -15.41
N GLN A 396 -8.11 -9.50 -16.35
CA GLN A 396 -7.62 -9.75 -17.71
C GLN A 396 -6.12 -9.41 -17.85
N GLU A 397 -5.35 -9.56 -16.77
CA GLU A 397 -3.91 -9.35 -16.80
C GLU A 397 -3.22 -10.36 -17.71
N LYS A 398 -2.32 -9.86 -18.57
CA LYS A 398 -1.49 -10.65 -19.50
C LYS A 398 -0.04 -10.25 -19.33
N GLU A 399 0.85 -11.21 -19.39
CA GLU A 399 2.29 -10.96 -19.49
C GLU A 399 2.62 -10.62 -20.95
N GLU A 400 2.84 -9.34 -21.23
CA GLU A 400 3.11 -8.83 -22.58
C GLU A 400 4.01 -7.59 -22.48
N ASN A 401 5.08 -7.56 -23.25
CA ASN A 401 5.96 -6.39 -23.31
C ASN A 401 5.23 -5.20 -23.94
N ILE A 402 5.19 -4.10 -23.21
CA ILE A 402 4.50 -2.88 -23.62
C ILE A 402 5.33 -1.66 -23.28
N THR A 403 5.31 -0.68 -24.16
CA THR A 403 5.81 0.65 -23.87
C THR A 403 4.70 1.53 -23.35
N ILE A 404 4.93 2.15 -22.21
CA ILE A 404 3.99 3.06 -21.55
C ILE A 404 4.52 4.49 -21.62
N GLY A 405 3.67 5.43 -22.05
CA GLY A 405 3.85 6.87 -21.85
C GLY A 405 2.86 7.35 -20.81
N LEU A 406 3.32 7.71 -19.61
CA LEU A 406 2.51 8.22 -18.49
C LEU A 406 2.91 9.67 -18.20
N PRO A 407 1.99 10.65 -18.18
CA PRO A 407 2.34 12.01 -17.83
C PRO A 407 2.71 12.13 -16.35
N LYS A 408 3.61 13.05 -16.01
CA LYS A 408 3.79 13.50 -14.62
C LYS A 408 2.60 14.34 -14.22
N TYR A 409 2.15 14.17 -12.99
CA TYR A 409 1.06 14.99 -12.44
C TYR A 409 1.07 15.03 -10.91
N SER A 410 0.48 16.09 -10.38
CA SER A 410 0.15 16.21 -8.96
C SER A 410 -1.33 16.54 -8.79
N LEU A 411 -1.95 15.93 -7.79
CA LEU A 411 -3.35 16.11 -7.47
C LEU A 411 -3.49 16.60 -6.04
N ARG A 412 -4.31 17.65 -5.85
CA ARG A 412 -4.83 18.03 -4.56
C ARG A 412 -6.34 18.01 -4.65
N THR A 413 -6.95 17.06 -4.00
CA THR A 413 -8.39 16.86 -4.08
C THR A 413 -9.04 17.04 -2.73
N GLU A 414 -10.10 17.82 -2.71
CA GLU A 414 -11.07 17.89 -1.62
C GLU A 414 -12.40 17.33 -2.09
N VAL A 415 -12.89 16.32 -1.39
CA VAL A 415 -14.20 15.73 -1.66
C VAL A 415 -15.07 15.83 -0.44
N SER A 416 -16.22 16.52 -0.60
CA SER A 416 -17.28 16.48 0.40
C SER A 416 -18.02 15.15 0.30
N LEU A 417 -17.97 14.36 1.36
CA LEU A 417 -18.68 13.09 1.41
C LEU A 417 -20.20 13.27 1.44
N ASN A 418 -20.69 14.39 1.91
CA ASN A 418 -22.14 14.67 1.96
C ASN A 418 -22.81 14.42 0.61
N LYS A 419 -22.30 15.06 -0.46
CA LYS A 419 -22.84 14.89 -1.82
C LYS A 419 -22.65 13.45 -2.33
N LEU A 420 -21.46 12.90 -2.12
CA LEU A 420 -21.14 11.55 -2.58
C LEU A 420 -22.09 10.50 -2.02
N ILE A 421 -22.44 10.59 -0.72
CA ILE A 421 -23.29 9.61 -0.06
C ILE A 421 -24.79 9.85 -0.27
N GLU A 422 -25.23 11.10 -0.48
CA GLU A 422 -26.62 11.39 -0.85
C GLU A 422 -27.05 10.63 -2.11
N GLU A 423 -26.16 10.55 -3.10
CA GLU A 423 -26.38 9.79 -4.33
C GLU A 423 -26.37 8.27 -4.11
N GLN A 424 -25.82 7.81 -3.00
CA GLN A 424 -25.90 6.42 -2.53
C GLN A 424 -27.18 6.15 -1.70
N ASN A 425 -28.14 7.08 -1.70
CA ASN A 425 -29.37 7.03 -0.91
C ASN A 425 -29.17 7.04 0.62
N ILE A 426 -28.08 7.64 1.10
CA ILE A 426 -27.87 7.97 2.51
C ILE A 426 -28.18 9.47 2.67
N LYS A 427 -29.35 9.80 3.23
CA LYS A 427 -29.87 11.18 3.25
C LYS A 427 -29.84 11.81 4.64
N GLU A 428 -29.92 10.97 5.69
CA GLU A 428 -30.02 11.49 7.05
C GLU A 428 -28.68 11.80 7.68
N LEU A 429 -27.60 11.14 7.26
CA LEU A 429 -26.30 11.13 7.96
C LEU A 429 -25.74 12.51 8.29
N PHE A 430 -25.88 13.49 7.39
CA PHE A 430 -25.45 14.88 7.58
C PHE A 430 -26.62 15.85 7.66
N SER A 431 -27.80 15.36 8.05
CA SER A 431 -28.97 16.19 8.29
C SER A 431 -29.15 16.44 9.78
N LYS A 432 -29.94 17.47 10.12
CA LYS A 432 -30.35 17.75 11.50
C LYS A 432 -31.23 16.65 12.13
N ASN A 433 -31.69 15.70 11.32
CA ASN A 433 -32.48 14.55 11.79
C ASN A 433 -31.60 13.31 12.08
N ALA A 434 -30.29 13.41 11.83
CA ALA A 434 -29.37 12.34 12.11
C ALA A 434 -29.42 11.94 13.60
N ASN A 435 -29.43 10.64 13.83
CA ASN A 435 -29.42 10.10 15.19
C ASN A 435 -28.05 9.50 15.50
N TYR A 436 -27.32 10.16 16.37
CA TYR A 436 -25.99 9.76 16.88
C TYR A 436 -26.00 9.40 18.36
N SER A 437 -27.12 8.88 18.86
CA SER A 437 -27.28 8.52 20.27
C SER A 437 -26.32 7.45 20.78
N LYS A 438 -25.61 6.74 19.90
CA LYS A 438 -24.52 5.85 20.29
C LYS A 438 -23.17 6.54 20.43
N ILE A 439 -23.05 7.77 19.97
CA ILE A 439 -21.87 8.62 20.23
C ILE A 439 -22.04 9.33 21.56
N THR A 440 -23.19 9.99 21.75
CA THR A 440 -23.47 10.82 22.92
C THR A 440 -24.99 10.92 23.18
N ASP A 441 -25.36 11.09 24.43
CA ASP A 441 -26.75 11.37 24.83
C ASP A 441 -27.17 12.83 24.59
N LYS A 442 -26.20 13.70 24.23
CA LYS A 442 -26.46 15.08 23.86
C LYS A 442 -26.83 15.20 22.38
N ASP A 443 -27.47 16.30 22.02
CA ASP A 443 -27.73 16.62 20.63
C ASP A 443 -26.42 16.75 19.86
N LEU A 444 -26.21 15.90 18.86
CA LEU A 444 -25.04 15.91 17.99
C LEU A 444 -25.46 16.02 16.53
N TYR A 445 -24.92 17.01 15.87
CA TYR A 445 -25.08 17.20 14.43
C TYR A 445 -23.71 17.28 13.75
N LEU A 446 -23.48 16.42 12.79
CA LEU A 446 -22.32 16.47 11.91
C LEU A 446 -22.72 17.20 10.63
N SER A 447 -22.15 18.37 10.39
CA SER A 447 -22.52 19.21 9.25
C SER A 447 -21.83 18.73 7.96
N LYS A 448 -20.61 18.22 8.08
CA LYS A 448 -19.78 17.89 6.91
C LYS A 448 -18.81 16.75 7.23
N SER A 449 -18.54 15.92 6.24
CA SER A 449 -17.36 15.06 6.21
C SER A 449 -16.55 15.35 4.95
N ILE A 450 -15.24 15.53 5.13
CA ILE A 450 -14.32 15.94 4.07
C ILE A 450 -13.23 14.88 3.94
N GLN A 451 -12.96 14.49 2.69
CA GLN A 451 -11.75 13.76 2.35
C GLN A 451 -10.80 14.67 1.59
N LYS A 452 -9.55 14.76 2.04
CA LYS A 452 -8.49 15.45 1.31
C LYS A 452 -7.33 14.51 1.03
N ILE A 453 -6.89 14.48 -0.23
CA ILE A 453 -5.78 13.66 -0.69
C ILE A 453 -4.82 14.51 -1.50
N TYR A 454 -3.54 14.32 -1.23
CA TYR A 454 -2.46 14.76 -2.10
C TYR A 454 -1.78 13.53 -2.69
N LEU A 455 -1.61 13.53 -4.01
CA LEU A 455 -0.90 12.50 -4.75
C LEU A 455 -0.04 13.13 -5.82
N GLU A 456 1.20 12.75 -5.90
CA GLU A 456 2.11 13.10 -6.98
C GLU A 456 2.56 11.83 -7.70
N ILE A 457 2.66 11.88 -9.02
CA ILE A 457 3.18 10.80 -9.87
C ILE A 457 4.32 11.35 -10.71
N GLY A 458 5.50 10.84 -10.45
CA GLY A 458 6.74 11.23 -11.12
C GLY A 458 7.65 10.05 -11.43
N GLU A 459 8.88 10.34 -11.83
CA GLU A 459 9.87 9.34 -12.26
C GLU A 459 10.20 8.31 -11.17
N LYS A 460 10.15 8.73 -9.91
CA LYS A 460 10.47 7.87 -8.77
C LYS A 460 9.26 7.14 -8.17
N GLY A 461 8.06 7.51 -8.54
CA GLY A 461 6.82 7.02 -7.94
C GLY A 461 5.95 8.16 -7.46
N THR A 462 5.44 8.05 -6.22
CA THR A 462 4.66 9.10 -5.57
C THR A 462 5.52 10.04 -4.71
N VAL A 463 6.83 10.01 -4.90
CA VAL A 463 7.82 10.74 -4.10
C VAL A 463 8.30 11.99 -4.82
N SER A 464 8.16 13.14 -4.18
CA SER A 464 8.67 14.43 -4.67
C SER A 464 10.10 14.70 -4.21
N SER A 465 11.11 13.91 -4.61
CA SER A 465 12.50 14.17 -4.24
C SER A 465 13.43 14.34 -5.44
N SER A 466 14.35 15.30 -5.34
CA SER A 466 15.24 15.77 -6.41
C SER A 466 16.63 15.11 -6.45
N ILE A 467 16.76 13.82 -6.15
CA ILE A 467 18.07 13.13 -6.25
C ILE A 467 18.26 12.65 -7.69
N GLN A 468 19.31 13.12 -8.36
CA GLN A 468 19.72 12.61 -9.65
C GLN A 468 20.43 11.26 -9.50
N LEU A 469 19.86 10.21 -10.09
CA LEU A 469 20.51 8.90 -10.22
C LEU A 469 21.11 8.77 -11.61
N ASN A 470 22.43 8.60 -11.68
CA ASN A 470 23.21 8.69 -12.91
C ASN A 470 23.36 7.38 -13.71
N ASN A 471 22.67 6.29 -13.39
CA ASN A 471 22.82 5.01 -14.09
C ASN A 471 21.48 4.33 -14.33
N LEU A 472 20.70 4.83 -15.28
CA LEU A 472 19.47 4.19 -15.71
C LEU A 472 19.50 3.94 -17.21
N ASP A 473 19.03 2.76 -17.60
CA ASP A 473 18.94 2.36 -19.01
C ASP A 473 18.12 3.36 -19.80
N SER A 474 18.67 3.82 -20.92
CA SER A 474 17.93 4.65 -21.85
C SER A 474 16.89 3.82 -22.60
N TYR A 475 15.67 4.33 -22.65
CA TYR A 475 14.60 3.75 -23.46
C TYR A 475 14.99 3.81 -24.95
N THR A 476 14.96 2.65 -25.63
CA THR A 476 15.03 2.55 -27.08
C THR A 476 13.70 2.03 -27.60
N GLU A 477 13.10 2.75 -28.55
CA GLU A 477 11.85 2.36 -29.20
C GLU A 477 12.11 1.18 -30.15
N GLU A 478 11.36 0.07 -29.98
CA GLU A 478 11.36 -1.06 -30.91
C GLU A 478 10.14 -0.94 -31.82
N GLU A 479 10.31 -1.13 -33.11
CA GLU A 479 9.27 -0.84 -34.15
C GLU A 479 8.00 -1.70 -34.01
N ASP A 480 8.05 -2.86 -33.35
CA ASP A 480 6.92 -3.79 -33.23
C ASP A 480 6.34 -3.90 -31.80
N GLU A 481 6.73 -3.04 -30.85
CA GLU A 481 6.29 -3.11 -29.47
C GLU A 481 4.94 -2.42 -29.27
N LYS A 482 4.00 -3.09 -28.59
CA LYS A 482 2.72 -2.50 -28.22
C LYS A 482 2.93 -1.25 -27.36
N LYS A 483 2.29 -0.13 -27.73
CA LYS A 483 2.43 1.15 -27.05
C LYS A 483 1.11 1.65 -26.50
N ILE A 484 1.10 2.15 -25.27
CA ILE A 484 -0.02 2.87 -24.65
C ILE A 484 0.49 4.22 -24.17
N VAL A 485 -0.03 5.29 -24.73
CA VAL A 485 0.29 6.65 -24.31
C VAL A 485 -0.94 7.27 -23.66
N PHE A 486 -0.77 7.73 -22.43
CA PHE A 486 -1.81 8.36 -21.62
C PHE A 486 -1.86 9.87 -21.91
N ASN A 487 -2.10 10.20 -23.17
CA ASN A 487 -2.15 11.57 -23.69
C ASN A 487 -3.56 12.15 -23.81
N ARG A 488 -4.54 11.55 -23.17
CA ARG A 488 -5.95 11.98 -23.11
C ARG A 488 -6.59 11.47 -21.81
N PRO A 489 -7.83 11.88 -21.48
CA PRO A 489 -8.46 11.49 -20.21
C PRO A 489 -8.33 10.01 -19.87
N PHE A 490 -7.86 9.75 -18.66
CA PHE A 490 -7.61 8.41 -18.17
C PHE A 490 -7.96 8.29 -16.67
N CYS A 491 -8.09 7.08 -16.19
CA CYS A 491 -8.19 6.83 -14.77
C CYS A 491 -7.04 5.96 -14.28
N PHE A 492 -6.86 5.96 -12.97
CA PHE A 492 -5.84 5.15 -12.32
C PHE A 492 -6.37 4.58 -11.00
N LEU A 493 -5.76 3.48 -10.60
CA LEU A 493 -5.94 2.89 -9.27
C LEU A 493 -4.57 2.69 -8.62
N ILE A 494 -4.52 2.80 -7.29
CA ILE A 494 -3.45 2.21 -6.50
C ILE A 494 -4.06 1.04 -5.76
N ILE A 495 -3.56 -0.15 -5.99
CA ILE A 495 -4.09 -1.40 -5.47
C ILE A 495 -3.11 -2.10 -4.54
N ASN A 496 -3.63 -2.85 -3.59
CA ASN A 496 -2.86 -3.81 -2.81
C ASN A 496 -2.83 -5.16 -3.58
N ASN A 497 -1.65 -5.63 -3.99
CA ASN A 497 -1.49 -6.84 -4.79
C ASN A 497 -1.88 -8.13 -4.07
N GLU A 498 -1.85 -8.15 -2.74
CA GLU A 498 -2.21 -9.34 -1.95
C GLU A 498 -3.73 -9.49 -1.80
N THR A 499 -4.44 -8.36 -1.66
CA THR A 499 -5.88 -8.35 -1.33
C THR A 499 -6.75 -7.81 -2.46
N ASN A 500 -6.15 -7.20 -3.49
CA ASN A 500 -6.81 -6.44 -4.57
C ASN A 500 -7.67 -5.27 -4.06
N ASP A 501 -7.39 -4.78 -2.84
CA ASP A 501 -8.07 -3.61 -2.32
C ASP A 501 -7.67 -2.35 -3.05
N ILE A 502 -8.63 -1.48 -3.32
CA ILE A 502 -8.39 -0.17 -3.89
C ILE A 502 -8.01 0.81 -2.77
N ILE A 503 -6.76 1.21 -2.78
CA ILE A 503 -6.22 2.18 -1.81
C ILE A 503 -6.56 3.60 -2.24
N LEU A 504 -6.26 3.92 -3.52
CA LEU A 504 -6.62 5.16 -4.17
C LEU A 504 -7.24 4.87 -5.54
N ALA A 505 -8.18 5.71 -5.94
CA ALA A 505 -8.74 5.73 -7.28
C ALA A 505 -8.84 7.17 -7.75
N GLY A 506 -8.48 7.43 -9.00
CA GLY A 506 -8.52 8.78 -9.52
C GLY A 506 -8.71 8.84 -11.04
N LYS A 507 -8.98 10.06 -11.49
CA LYS A 507 -9.09 10.39 -12.90
C LYS A 507 -8.31 11.68 -13.21
N ILE A 508 -7.73 11.70 -14.39
CA ILE A 508 -7.03 12.83 -14.98
C ILE A 508 -7.76 13.22 -16.25
N VAL A 509 -8.25 14.43 -16.33
CA VAL A 509 -9.02 14.95 -17.45
C VAL A 509 -8.46 16.24 -18.02
N THR A 510 -7.62 16.95 -17.26
CA THR A 510 -7.03 18.24 -17.63
C THR A 510 -5.64 18.42 -16.99
N PHE A 511 -4.83 19.25 -17.61
CA PHE A 511 -3.53 19.73 -17.09
C PHE A 511 -3.50 21.28 -17.02
N ASN A 512 -4.65 21.91 -16.97
CA ASN A 512 -4.74 23.35 -16.73
C ASN A 512 -4.14 23.67 -15.36
N ASN A 513 -3.13 24.53 -15.32
CA ASN A 513 -2.48 25.08 -14.13
C ASN A 513 -3.36 26.10 -13.42
#